data_b671a4923e8a853cff672bda04f793fa
#
_entry.id   b671a4923e8a853cff672bda04f793fa
#
_cell.length_a   1.000
_cell.length_b   1.000
_cell.length_c   1.000
_cell.angle_alpha   90.00
_cell.angle_beta   90.00
_cell.angle_gamma   90.00
#
_symmetry.space_group_name_H-M   'P 1'
#
loop_
_entity.id
_entity.type
_entity.pdbx_description
1 polymer ?
#
loop_
_entity_poly.entity_id
_entity_poly.type
_entity_poly.pdbx_seq_one_letter_code
_entity_poly.pdbx_strand_id
1 'polypeptide(L)'
;PDDGYVAGARERRLTAAVTAVRDRVLALLVRPGYTAEENLAAALDFARAAQRLLDRHRIAALACGKVPAADAAPEPMAPAALAAAFASPEPLDASWPELLRRVAALPACPPPRMTAEQQTCLAQAIVWRHGMDALDDRDVVFPVQYAAATLRLLACLAAVSDCTDAQLVVLVTREVENDPEALTRL
;
A
#
# COMPACT_ATOMS: atom_id res chain seq x y z
N PRO A 1 12.82 18.66 -34.67
CA PRO A 1 13.71 17.53 -34.58
C PRO A 1 14.30 17.53 -33.19
N ASP A 2 13.77 16.82 -32.17
CA ASP A 2 14.41 16.49 -30.88
C ASP A 2 13.42 16.26 -29.75
N ASP A 3 12.11 16.26 -30.02
CA ASP A 3 11.05 16.00 -29.02
C ASP A 3 11.21 14.61 -28.40
N GLY A 4 11.71 13.63 -29.17
CA GLY A 4 11.95 12.27 -28.67
C GLY A 4 13.11 12.17 -27.67
N TYR A 5 14.16 12.97 -27.82
CA TYR A 5 15.30 12.98 -26.89
C TYR A 5 14.92 13.63 -25.55
N VAL A 6 14.15 14.69 -25.59
CA VAL A 6 13.65 15.39 -24.38
C VAL A 6 12.64 14.53 -23.63
N ALA A 7 11.72 13.87 -24.35
CA ALA A 7 10.77 12.93 -23.76
C ALA A 7 11.48 11.78 -23.05
N GLY A 8 12.42 11.10 -23.70
CA GLY A 8 13.20 10.03 -23.07
C GLY A 8 14.06 10.46 -21.87
N ALA A 9 14.56 11.72 -21.85
CA ALA A 9 15.28 12.26 -20.69
C ALA A 9 14.35 12.52 -19.50
N ARG A 10 13.13 12.99 -19.75
CA ARG A 10 12.10 13.19 -18.72
C ARG A 10 11.65 11.86 -18.13
N GLU A 11 11.41 10.88 -18.95
CA GLU A 11 11.01 9.54 -18.54
C GLU A 11 12.09 8.87 -17.67
N ARG A 12 13.37 8.92 -18.08
CA ARG A 12 14.48 8.42 -17.25
C ARG A 12 14.56 9.10 -15.89
N ARG A 13 14.32 10.41 -15.79
CA ARG A 13 14.30 11.13 -14.51
C ARG A 13 13.12 10.71 -13.64
N LEU A 14 11.96 10.50 -14.22
CA LEU A 14 10.79 9.99 -13.49
C LEU A 14 11.06 8.58 -12.97
N THR A 15 11.56 7.68 -13.81
CA THR A 15 11.91 6.32 -13.40
C THR A 15 12.91 6.33 -12.24
N ALA A 16 13.98 7.14 -12.33
CA ALA A 16 14.95 7.25 -11.24
C ALA A 16 14.32 7.79 -9.94
N ALA A 17 13.40 8.75 -10.03
CA ALA A 17 12.71 9.30 -8.87
C ALA A 17 11.77 8.28 -8.22
N VAL A 18 10.95 7.57 -9.01
CA VAL A 18 10.02 6.53 -8.52
C VAL A 18 10.81 5.38 -7.89
N THR A 19 11.90 4.94 -8.54
CA THR A 19 12.79 3.91 -7.97
C THR A 19 13.37 4.36 -6.62
N ALA A 20 13.87 5.59 -6.52
CA ALA A 20 14.41 6.12 -5.26
C ALA A 20 13.35 6.18 -4.15
N VAL A 21 12.12 6.55 -4.48
CA VAL A 21 11.00 6.54 -3.52
C VAL A 21 10.70 5.13 -3.07
N ARG A 22 10.52 4.18 -3.99
CA ARG A 22 10.28 2.77 -3.67
C ARG A 22 11.37 2.19 -2.76
N ASP A 23 12.62 2.38 -3.13
CA ASP A 23 13.76 1.82 -2.38
C ASP A 23 13.84 2.44 -0.96
N ARG A 24 13.51 3.73 -0.82
CA ARG A 24 13.42 4.37 0.49
C ARG A 24 12.26 3.85 1.32
N VAL A 25 11.10 3.64 0.72
CA VAL A 25 9.94 3.00 1.38
C VAL A 25 10.32 1.62 1.89
N LEU A 26 10.92 0.78 1.04
CA LEU A 26 11.36 -0.57 1.42
C LEU A 26 12.36 -0.52 2.60
N ALA A 27 13.29 0.42 2.61
CA ALA A 27 14.23 0.62 3.72
C ALA A 27 13.53 1.07 5.02
N LEU A 28 12.46 1.87 4.92
CA LEU A 28 11.68 2.30 6.09
C LEU A 28 10.89 1.14 6.71
N LEU A 29 10.43 0.18 5.92
CA LEU A 29 9.68 -0.99 6.42
C LEU A 29 10.52 -1.93 7.29
N VAL A 30 11.86 -1.85 7.21
CA VAL A 30 12.79 -2.75 7.94
C VAL A 30 13.66 -2.02 8.96
N ARG A 31 13.29 -0.84 9.43
CA ARG A 31 14.10 -0.10 10.41
C ARG A 31 14.21 -0.90 11.71
N PRO A 32 15.42 -1.12 12.21
CA PRO A 32 15.61 -1.81 13.48
C PRO A 32 15.11 -0.96 14.67
N GLY A 33 14.59 -1.62 15.70
CA GLY A 33 14.14 -0.96 16.92
C GLY A 33 12.73 -0.35 16.87
N TYR A 34 12.02 -0.51 15.76
CA TYR A 34 10.63 -0.06 15.57
C TYR A 34 9.72 -1.25 15.29
N THR A 35 8.44 -1.13 15.65
CA THR A 35 7.41 -2.11 15.32
C THR A 35 7.09 -2.08 13.81
N ALA A 36 6.45 -3.13 13.30
CA ALA A 36 5.98 -3.16 11.91
C ALA A 36 4.99 -2.01 11.62
N GLU A 37 4.13 -1.67 12.58
CA GLU A 37 3.18 -0.57 12.47
C GLU A 37 3.87 0.79 12.39
N GLU A 38 4.84 1.07 13.27
CA GLU A 38 5.63 2.31 13.24
C GLU A 38 6.44 2.45 11.96
N ASN A 39 6.98 1.35 11.45
CA ASN A 39 7.71 1.32 10.19
C ASN A 39 6.79 1.61 9.00
N LEU A 40 5.61 1.01 8.99
CA LEU A 40 4.61 1.24 7.94
C LEU A 40 4.07 2.67 7.98
N ALA A 41 3.80 3.22 9.16
CA ALA A 41 3.39 4.62 9.32
C ALA A 41 4.46 5.57 8.76
N ALA A 42 5.73 5.37 9.11
CA ALA A 42 6.82 6.18 8.59
C ALA A 42 7.02 6.05 7.06
N ALA A 43 6.81 4.85 6.52
CA ALA A 43 6.85 4.63 5.08
C ALA A 43 5.72 5.38 4.36
N LEU A 44 4.51 5.37 4.94
CA LEU A 44 3.34 6.08 4.42
C LEU A 44 3.52 7.60 4.48
N ASP A 45 4.04 8.13 5.58
CA ASP A 45 4.36 9.55 5.74
C ASP A 45 5.38 10.00 4.70
N PHE A 46 6.44 9.21 4.50
CA PHE A 46 7.43 9.49 3.46
C PHE A 46 6.82 9.46 2.06
N ALA A 47 6.01 8.46 1.72
CA ALA A 47 5.37 8.34 0.41
C ALA A 47 4.45 9.54 0.12
N ARG A 48 3.67 10.03 1.10
CA ARG A 48 2.84 11.23 0.98
C ARG A 48 3.65 12.49 0.75
N ALA A 49 4.77 12.63 1.46
CA ALA A 49 5.66 13.76 1.25
C ALA A 49 6.32 13.72 -0.14
N ALA A 50 6.66 12.52 -0.61
CA ALA A 50 7.17 12.29 -1.96
C ALA A 50 6.11 12.62 -3.03
N GLN A 51 4.85 12.21 -2.83
CA GLN A 51 3.73 12.52 -3.72
C GLN A 51 3.56 14.03 -3.92
N ARG A 52 3.58 14.80 -2.84
CA ARG A 52 3.50 16.28 -2.95
C ARG A 52 4.61 16.90 -3.80
N LEU A 53 5.80 16.30 -3.82
CA LEU A 53 6.88 16.75 -4.71
C LEU A 53 6.63 16.33 -6.16
N LEU A 54 6.08 15.14 -6.36
CA LEU A 54 5.71 14.62 -7.69
C LEU A 54 4.62 15.50 -8.32
N ASP A 55 3.57 15.82 -7.57
CA ASP A 55 2.45 16.68 -8.00
C ASP A 55 2.93 18.10 -8.37
N ARG A 56 3.95 18.59 -7.67
CA ARG A 56 4.60 19.90 -7.96
C ARG A 56 5.68 19.81 -9.02
N HIS A 57 5.79 18.70 -9.74
CA HIS A 57 6.81 18.44 -10.76
C HIS A 57 8.26 18.59 -10.28
N ARG A 58 8.52 18.40 -8.97
CA ARG A 58 9.86 18.50 -8.36
C ARG A 58 10.64 17.19 -8.40
N ILE A 59 10.65 16.53 -9.54
CA ILE A 59 11.24 15.20 -9.78
C ILE A 59 12.73 15.15 -9.37
N ALA A 60 13.49 16.23 -9.62
CA ALA A 60 14.90 16.28 -9.24
C ALA A 60 15.13 16.20 -7.72
N ALA A 61 14.23 16.79 -6.92
CA ALA A 61 14.31 16.70 -5.46
C ALA A 61 14.04 15.28 -4.97
N LEU A 62 13.07 14.58 -5.59
CA LEU A 62 12.77 13.17 -5.32
C LEU A 62 13.98 12.27 -5.62
N ALA A 63 14.54 12.40 -6.81
CA ALA A 63 15.70 11.61 -7.24
C ALA A 63 16.93 11.81 -6.32
N CYS A 64 17.04 12.98 -5.68
CA CYS A 64 18.10 13.27 -4.69
C CYS A 64 17.73 12.89 -3.25
N GLY A 65 16.57 12.27 -3.00
CA GLY A 65 16.11 11.89 -1.67
C GLY A 65 15.75 13.07 -0.75
N LYS A 66 15.59 14.29 -1.30
CA LYS A 66 15.23 15.50 -0.54
C LYS A 66 13.72 15.59 -0.35
N VAL A 67 13.18 14.71 0.48
CA VAL A 67 11.75 14.67 0.83
C VAL A 67 11.58 15.37 2.19
N PRO A 68 10.73 16.42 2.30
CA PRO A 68 10.45 17.06 3.57
C PRO A 68 9.72 16.11 4.54
N ALA A 69 9.70 16.45 5.82
CA ALA A 69 8.86 15.72 6.78
C ALA A 69 7.38 15.80 6.35
N ALA A 70 6.64 14.72 6.61
CA ALA A 70 5.22 14.68 6.36
C ALA A 70 4.43 15.46 7.43
N ASP A 71 3.24 15.93 7.06
CA ASP A 71 2.22 16.34 8.01
C ASP A 71 1.66 15.11 8.74
N ALA A 72 0.87 15.31 9.79
CA ALA A 72 0.31 14.22 10.57
C ALA A 72 -0.36 13.14 9.69
N ALA A 73 -0.10 11.87 10.00
CA ALA A 73 -0.72 10.76 9.31
C ALA A 73 -2.25 10.80 9.50
N PRO A 74 -3.04 10.52 8.45
CA PRO A 74 -4.49 10.35 8.62
C PRO A 74 -4.78 9.16 9.52
N GLU A 75 -5.94 9.21 10.16
CA GLU A 75 -6.41 8.09 10.97
C GLU A 75 -6.52 6.81 10.13
N PRO A 76 -6.15 5.67 10.74
CA PRO A 76 -6.28 4.39 10.08
C PRO A 76 -7.73 4.07 9.70
N MET A 77 -7.95 3.44 8.54
CA MET A 77 -9.29 3.06 8.08
C MET A 77 -10.02 2.18 9.11
N ALA A 78 -11.27 2.52 9.40
CA ALA A 78 -12.16 1.69 10.21
C ALA A 78 -12.55 0.39 9.49
N PRO A 79 -12.96 -0.67 10.21
CA PRO A 79 -13.34 -1.96 9.60
C PRO A 79 -14.39 -1.84 8.50
N ALA A 80 -15.41 -1.00 8.68
CA ALA A 80 -16.43 -0.77 7.67
C ALA A 80 -15.88 -0.14 6.39
N ALA A 81 -14.95 0.81 6.51
CA ALA A 81 -14.29 1.43 5.36
C ALA A 81 -13.35 0.43 4.63
N LEU A 82 -12.63 -0.41 5.38
CA LEU A 82 -11.84 -1.49 4.79
C LEU A 82 -12.74 -2.46 4.01
N ALA A 83 -13.82 -2.93 4.61
CA ALA A 83 -14.75 -3.84 3.94
C ALA A 83 -15.32 -3.24 2.65
N ALA A 84 -15.65 -1.95 2.65
CA ALA A 84 -16.15 -1.25 1.48
C ALA A 84 -15.07 -1.11 0.38
N ALA A 85 -13.83 -0.78 0.77
CA ALA A 85 -12.71 -0.63 -0.18
C ALA A 85 -12.36 -1.95 -0.88
N PHE A 86 -12.47 -3.08 -0.17
CA PHE A 86 -12.16 -4.41 -0.72
C PHE A 86 -13.39 -5.17 -1.26
N ALA A 87 -14.57 -4.54 -1.31
CA ALA A 87 -15.75 -5.16 -1.89
C ALA A 87 -15.62 -5.25 -3.40
N SER A 88 -15.79 -6.46 -3.94
CA SER A 88 -15.82 -6.71 -5.39
C SER A 88 -17.26 -6.94 -5.86
N PRO A 89 -17.69 -6.41 -7.02
CA PRO A 89 -18.98 -6.72 -7.61
C PRO A 89 -19.08 -8.17 -8.09
N GLU A 90 -17.94 -8.79 -8.43
CA GLU A 90 -17.84 -10.16 -8.94
C GLU A 90 -16.79 -10.93 -8.14
N PRO A 91 -17.08 -11.33 -6.88
CA PRO A 91 -16.12 -12.03 -6.05
C PRO A 91 -15.81 -13.43 -6.61
N LEU A 92 -14.54 -13.81 -6.59
CA LEU A 92 -14.09 -15.15 -6.98
C LEU A 92 -14.45 -16.21 -5.96
N ASP A 93 -14.47 -15.83 -4.68
CA ASP A 93 -14.84 -16.71 -3.59
C ASP A 93 -16.25 -16.35 -3.06
N ALA A 94 -17.15 -17.32 -3.08
CA ALA A 94 -18.53 -17.13 -2.65
C ALA A 94 -18.66 -16.68 -1.18
N SER A 95 -17.65 -16.95 -0.35
CA SER A 95 -17.63 -16.52 1.07
C SER A 95 -17.17 -15.09 1.25
N TRP A 96 -16.53 -14.47 0.26
CA TRP A 96 -15.93 -13.13 0.35
C TRP A 96 -16.88 -12.04 0.80
N PRO A 97 -18.10 -11.89 0.22
CA PRO A 97 -19.04 -10.87 0.65
C PRO A 97 -19.48 -11.03 2.11
N GLU A 98 -19.68 -12.27 2.57
CA GLU A 98 -20.06 -12.56 3.94
C GLU A 98 -18.92 -12.26 4.92
N LEU A 99 -17.68 -12.59 4.56
CA LEU A 99 -16.50 -12.24 5.35
C LEU A 99 -16.36 -10.73 5.50
N LEU A 100 -16.49 -9.97 4.41
CA LEU A 100 -16.45 -8.50 4.45
C LEU A 100 -17.61 -7.91 5.27
N ARG A 101 -18.82 -8.48 5.19
CA ARG A 101 -19.96 -8.08 6.03
C ARG A 101 -19.64 -8.26 7.52
N ARG A 102 -18.99 -9.38 7.89
CA ARG A 102 -18.55 -9.63 9.27
C ARG A 102 -17.43 -8.69 9.70
N VAL A 103 -16.48 -8.38 8.81
CA VAL A 103 -15.46 -7.35 9.06
C VAL A 103 -16.09 -6.00 9.31
N ALA A 104 -17.05 -5.57 8.47
CA ALA A 104 -17.72 -4.28 8.61
C ALA A 104 -18.47 -4.13 9.95
N ALA A 105 -18.89 -5.24 10.56
CA ALA A 105 -19.58 -5.26 11.85
C ALA A 105 -18.63 -5.18 13.06
N LEU A 106 -17.31 -5.24 12.86
CA LEU A 106 -16.34 -5.11 13.96
C LEU A 106 -16.34 -3.66 14.50
N PRO A 107 -16.32 -3.46 15.82
CA PRO A 107 -16.26 -2.13 16.43
C PRO A 107 -14.91 -1.42 16.23
N ALA A 108 -13.85 -2.18 16.05
CA ALA A 108 -12.49 -1.70 15.79
C ALA A 108 -11.66 -2.80 15.12
N CYS A 109 -10.56 -2.40 14.46
CA CYS A 109 -9.61 -3.37 13.95
C CYS A 109 -8.89 -4.06 15.12
N PRO A 110 -8.91 -5.41 15.18
CA PRO A 110 -8.19 -6.15 16.21
C PRO A 110 -6.66 -6.08 15.97
N PRO A 111 -5.85 -6.43 16.99
CA PRO A 111 -4.42 -6.58 16.78
C PRO A 111 -4.15 -7.70 15.76
N PRO A 112 -3.09 -7.56 14.94
CA PRO A 112 -2.75 -8.56 13.95
C PRO A 112 -2.33 -9.89 14.60
N ARG A 113 -2.76 -11.00 14.03
CA ARG A 113 -2.32 -12.34 14.42
C ARG A 113 -0.94 -12.68 13.83
N MET A 114 -0.63 -12.11 12.67
CA MET A 114 0.68 -12.24 12.01
C MET A 114 1.79 -11.63 12.86
N THR A 115 2.97 -12.28 12.87
CA THR A 115 4.17 -11.73 13.52
C THR A 115 4.63 -10.44 12.82
N ALA A 116 5.42 -9.62 13.51
CA ALA A 116 5.99 -8.39 12.92
C ALA A 116 6.82 -8.69 11.66
N GLU A 117 7.55 -9.82 11.64
CA GLU A 117 8.32 -10.25 10.47
C GLU A 117 7.41 -10.61 9.29
N GLN A 118 6.34 -11.38 9.51
CA GLN A 118 5.36 -11.71 8.47
C GLN A 118 4.68 -10.47 7.90
N GLN A 119 4.28 -9.52 8.76
CA GLN A 119 3.70 -8.25 8.34
C GLN A 119 4.68 -7.45 7.46
N THR A 120 5.95 -7.36 7.88
CA THR A 120 7.00 -6.68 7.16
C THR A 120 7.26 -7.32 5.79
N CYS A 121 7.38 -8.64 5.73
CA CYS A 121 7.58 -9.37 4.48
C CYS A 121 6.42 -9.16 3.50
N LEU A 122 5.18 -9.19 3.98
CA LEU A 122 4.01 -8.96 3.13
C LEU A 122 3.96 -7.51 2.63
N ALA A 123 4.20 -6.53 3.51
CA ALA A 123 4.26 -5.12 3.11
C ALA A 123 5.34 -4.87 2.05
N GLN A 124 6.53 -5.46 2.22
CA GLN A 124 7.61 -5.37 1.23
C GLN A 124 7.20 -6.00 -0.10
N ALA A 125 6.57 -7.16 -0.09
CA ALA A 125 6.12 -7.84 -1.31
C ALA A 125 5.10 -6.99 -2.10
N ILE A 126 4.14 -6.37 -1.40
CA ILE A 126 3.15 -5.47 -2.01
C ILE A 126 3.83 -4.24 -2.60
N VAL A 127 4.69 -3.56 -1.81
CA VAL A 127 5.40 -2.36 -2.27
C VAL A 127 6.35 -2.69 -3.44
N TRP A 128 7.01 -3.83 -3.41
CA TRP A 128 7.86 -4.27 -4.52
C TRP A 128 7.06 -4.49 -5.81
N ARG A 129 5.91 -5.16 -5.70
CA ARG A 129 5.05 -5.49 -6.84
C ARG A 129 4.44 -4.24 -7.49
N HIS A 130 3.90 -3.33 -6.68
CA HIS A 130 3.15 -2.16 -7.15
C HIS A 130 3.95 -0.86 -7.18
N GLY A 131 5.16 -0.85 -6.64
CA GLY A 131 5.93 0.39 -6.52
C GLY A 131 6.39 1.01 -7.84
N MET A 132 6.35 0.26 -8.94
CA MET A 132 6.70 0.76 -10.28
C MET A 132 5.46 1.17 -11.09
N ASP A 133 4.24 0.80 -10.67
CA ASP A 133 2.98 1.21 -11.31
C ASP A 133 2.84 2.74 -11.27
N ALA A 134 3.48 3.38 -10.28
CA ALA A 134 3.60 4.85 -10.18
C ALA A 134 4.27 5.53 -11.38
N LEU A 135 4.89 4.82 -12.30
CA LEU A 135 5.37 5.37 -13.57
C LEU A 135 4.20 5.75 -14.48
N ASP A 136 3.14 4.96 -14.46
CA ASP A 136 1.95 5.15 -15.28
C ASP A 136 0.92 6.03 -14.55
N ASP A 137 0.60 5.68 -13.30
CA ASP A 137 -0.47 6.32 -12.52
C ASP A 137 0.00 7.60 -11.80
N ARG A 138 1.33 7.78 -11.64
CA ARG A 138 1.96 8.86 -10.88
C ARG A 138 1.54 8.93 -9.42
N ASP A 139 1.24 7.76 -8.85
CA ASP A 139 0.88 7.63 -7.45
C ASP A 139 1.90 6.76 -6.70
N VAL A 140 2.79 7.39 -5.94
CA VAL A 140 3.78 6.72 -5.10
C VAL A 140 3.26 6.41 -3.69
N VAL A 141 2.07 6.88 -3.33
CA VAL A 141 1.42 6.61 -2.04
C VAL A 141 0.70 5.27 -2.09
N PHE A 142 0.02 5.00 -3.19
CA PHE A 142 -0.84 3.84 -3.36
C PHE A 142 -0.20 2.52 -2.89
N PRO A 143 1.02 2.12 -3.29
CA PRO A 143 1.59 0.83 -2.89
C PRO A 143 1.73 0.67 -1.37
N VAL A 144 2.03 1.76 -0.65
CA VAL A 144 2.18 1.76 0.81
C VAL A 144 0.81 1.77 1.49
N GLN A 145 -0.12 2.54 0.95
CA GLN A 145 -1.50 2.60 1.46
C GLN A 145 -2.20 1.24 1.27
N TYR A 146 -2.01 0.60 0.13
CA TYR A 146 -2.51 -0.73 -0.14
C TYR A 146 -1.92 -1.77 0.82
N ALA A 147 -0.61 -1.73 1.09
CA ALA A 147 0.02 -2.60 2.07
C ALA A 147 -0.59 -2.40 3.46
N ALA A 148 -0.78 -1.14 3.90
CA ALA A 148 -1.38 -0.82 5.19
C ALA A 148 -2.83 -1.32 5.29
N ALA A 149 -3.64 -1.08 4.28
CA ALA A 149 -5.04 -1.52 4.23
C ALA A 149 -5.14 -3.04 4.21
N THR A 150 -4.31 -3.74 3.44
CA THR A 150 -4.25 -5.21 3.37
C THR A 150 -3.90 -5.82 4.71
N LEU A 151 -2.88 -5.33 5.41
CA LEU A 151 -2.50 -5.85 6.73
C LEU A 151 -3.62 -5.67 7.77
N ARG A 152 -4.30 -4.53 7.74
CA ARG A 152 -5.45 -4.28 8.62
C ARG A 152 -6.65 -5.17 8.28
N LEU A 153 -6.95 -5.35 6.99
CA LEU A 153 -8.00 -6.26 6.54
C LEU A 153 -7.71 -7.69 6.98
N LEU A 154 -6.47 -8.17 6.83
CA LEU A 154 -6.06 -9.50 7.29
C LEU A 154 -6.25 -9.68 8.80
N ALA A 155 -5.94 -8.67 9.62
CA ALA A 155 -6.21 -8.70 11.04
C ALA A 155 -7.72 -8.82 11.34
N CYS A 156 -8.56 -8.07 10.63
CA CYS A 156 -10.01 -8.15 10.75
C CYS A 156 -10.55 -9.52 10.30
N LEU A 157 -10.11 -10.03 9.16
CA LEU A 157 -10.51 -11.34 8.64
C LEU A 157 -10.10 -12.48 9.59
N ALA A 158 -8.91 -12.40 10.18
CA ALA A 158 -8.44 -13.38 11.16
C ALA A 158 -9.31 -13.41 12.44
N ALA A 159 -9.95 -12.31 12.79
CA ALA A 159 -10.88 -12.24 13.93
C ALA A 159 -12.28 -12.79 13.61
N VAL A 160 -12.68 -12.82 12.34
CA VAL A 160 -14.03 -13.22 11.93
C VAL A 160 -14.06 -14.56 11.19
N SER A 161 -12.92 -15.24 11.01
CA SER A 161 -12.83 -16.52 10.31
C SER A 161 -11.89 -17.48 11.03
N ASP A 162 -12.06 -18.79 10.79
CA ASP A 162 -11.17 -19.84 11.27
C ASP A 162 -10.01 -20.14 10.31
N CYS A 163 -9.85 -19.32 9.24
CA CYS A 163 -8.79 -19.49 8.26
C CYS A 163 -7.41 -19.20 8.88
N THR A 164 -6.39 -19.89 8.39
CA THR A 164 -4.99 -19.56 8.70
C THR A 164 -4.57 -18.27 8.01
N ASP A 165 -3.53 -17.62 8.52
CA ASP A 165 -3.01 -16.38 7.90
C ASP A 165 -2.62 -16.60 6.44
N ALA A 166 -2.01 -17.76 6.11
CA ALA A 166 -1.66 -18.08 4.74
C ALA A 166 -2.89 -18.21 3.81
N GLN A 167 -3.97 -18.83 4.29
CA GLN A 167 -5.22 -18.91 3.54
C GLN A 167 -5.84 -17.53 3.33
N LEU A 168 -5.81 -16.67 4.34
CA LEU A 168 -6.31 -15.29 4.24
C LEU A 168 -5.50 -14.45 3.27
N VAL A 169 -4.17 -14.56 3.28
CA VAL A 169 -3.31 -13.85 2.31
C VAL A 169 -3.64 -14.29 0.88
N VAL A 170 -3.77 -15.61 0.63
CA VAL A 170 -4.14 -16.13 -0.69
C VAL A 170 -5.53 -15.63 -1.11
N LEU A 171 -6.51 -15.65 -0.20
CA LEU A 171 -7.87 -15.19 -0.48
C LEU A 171 -7.88 -13.71 -0.87
N VAL A 172 -7.29 -12.84 -0.03
CA VAL A 172 -7.23 -11.38 -0.30
C VAL A 172 -6.50 -11.10 -1.61
N THR A 173 -5.36 -11.74 -1.87
CA THR A 173 -4.59 -11.54 -3.10
C THR A 173 -5.42 -11.90 -4.33
N ARG A 174 -6.12 -13.04 -4.31
CA ARG A 174 -6.97 -13.47 -5.44
C ARG A 174 -8.12 -12.52 -5.70
N GLU A 175 -8.83 -12.09 -4.66
CA GLU A 175 -9.97 -11.19 -4.78
C GLU A 175 -9.55 -9.81 -5.33
N VAL A 176 -8.44 -9.25 -4.84
CA VAL A 176 -7.96 -7.93 -5.25
C VAL A 176 -7.34 -7.97 -6.66
N GLU A 177 -6.54 -8.99 -6.98
CA GLU A 177 -5.91 -9.08 -8.31
C GLU A 177 -6.91 -9.34 -9.44
N ASN A 178 -8.08 -9.91 -9.12
CA ASN A 178 -9.14 -10.14 -10.10
C ASN A 178 -10.07 -8.92 -10.27
N ASP A 179 -10.02 -7.96 -9.37
CA ASP A 179 -10.80 -6.72 -9.45
C ASP A 179 -9.88 -5.49 -9.57
N PRO A 180 -9.49 -5.09 -10.79
CA PRO A 180 -8.61 -3.94 -10.99
C PRO A 180 -9.20 -2.63 -10.46
N GLU A 181 -10.52 -2.53 -10.27
CA GLU A 181 -11.16 -1.36 -9.67
C GLU A 181 -11.05 -1.35 -8.14
N ALA A 182 -10.84 -2.51 -7.50
CA ALA A 182 -10.64 -2.57 -6.05
C ALA A 182 -9.45 -1.71 -5.62
N LEU A 183 -8.39 -1.68 -6.42
CA LEU A 183 -7.19 -0.91 -6.16
C LEU A 183 -7.41 0.62 -6.25
N THR A 184 -8.41 1.09 -6.97
CA THR A 184 -8.71 2.53 -7.11
C THR A 184 -9.60 3.07 -5.98
N ARG A 185 -10.15 2.19 -5.13
CA ARG A 185 -11.04 2.54 -4.00
C ARG A 185 -10.29 2.79 -2.69
N LEU A 186 -8.98 2.54 -2.65
CA LEU A 186 -8.09 2.75 -1.51
C LEU A 186 -7.46 4.14 -1.55
#